data_f46d8e6fabb0d85708fb77e0e6f0b87c
#
_entry.id   f46d8e6fabb0d85708fb77e0e6f0b87c
#
_cell.length_a   1.000
_cell.length_b   1.000
_cell.length_c   1.000
_cell.angle_alpha   90.00
_cell.angle_beta   90.00
_cell.angle_gamma   90.00
#
_symmetry.space_group_name_H-M   'P 1'
#
loop_
_entity.id
_entity.type
_entity.pdbx_description
1 polymer ?
#
loop_
_entity_poly.entity_id
_entity_poly.type
_entity_poly.pdbx_seq_one_letter_code
_entity_poly.pdbx_strand_id
1 'polypeptide(L)'
;MFQIKNVTLTHKKDLRTILDGFSLVLNKGDRAVMIGEEGNGKTSLMKWIYNPDLVDDYLEFRGERILSGERLGYLPQELPEEEKNKTVCEYFCESADFLDKTPKELAGLAADCHVEARFFYRDQEMRTLSGGERVKAQMMRILVENPTILLLDEPSNDIDIETLEWMEELINSWPHAVLFISHDETLIERTANRVVHFEQLRRKTMCRHTVANVPYRQYVEERQNSFEKQEQIAQCERREKRIRDEKIRKMEQSVNSQLSNAHYSFHDAIGRLLKKKMKSVKSLEHRFEREDENMTEMPEQEEAIFFKLGDENSAIPSGKWVIQCDIPALTTLDGSRVLSENVILKVRGSEKIGIIGYNGCGKTTLITKIAEELLARPDLRAQYMPQNYEELLDLDMTPVDYLDTTGDKEERTRIRTYLGSLKYTADEMDHPIRELSGGQKAKVLLLKLSMSGANVLIPRRDLSSGGCSGISPGRSSAFRTTGSISRRCAIPFIE
;
A
#
# COMPACT_ATOMS: atom_id res chain seq x y z
N MET A 1 6.79 3.11 29.60
CA MET A 1 7.54 2.30 28.62
C MET A 1 6.60 1.25 28.05
N PHE A 2 6.39 1.24 26.76
CA PHE A 2 5.55 0.26 26.07
C PHE A 2 6.43 -0.79 25.40
N GLN A 3 6.09 -2.05 25.57
CA GLN A 3 6.86 -3.14 24.99
C GLN A 3 5.95 -4.26 24.49
N ILE A 4 6.26 -4.75 23.29
CA ILE A 4 5.72 -5.97 22.67
C ILE A 4 6.84 -7.01 22.67
N LYS A 5 6.53 -8.25 23.08
CA LYS A 5 7.49 -9.33 23.11
C LYS A 5 6.98 -10.55 22.37
N ASN A 6 7.78 -10.99 21.40
CA ASN A 6 7.63 -12.26 20.70
C ASN A 6 6.20 -12.53 20.20
N VAL A 7 5.61 -11.53 19.53
CA VAL A 7 4.23 -11.61 19.03
C VAL A 7 4.19 -12.37 17.72
N THR A 8 3.34 -13.39 17.69
CA THR A 8 3.00 -14.17 16.51
C THR A 8 1.51 -14.03 16.27
N LEU A 9 1.13 -13.63 15.06
CA LEU A 9 -0.26 -13.50 14.62
C LEU A 9 -0.52 -14.47 13.48
N THR A 10 -1.55 -15.31 13.62
CA THR A 10 -1.95 -16.30 12.62
C THR A 10 -3.43 -16.14 12.31
N HIS A 11 -3.80 -16.11 11.05
CA HIS A 11 -5.17 -15.99 10.61
C HIS A 11 -5.92 -17.34 10.81
N LYS A 12 -7.06 -17.32 11.51
CA LYS A 12 -7.81 -18.55 11.85
C LYS A 12 -8.38 -19.28 10.62
N LYS A 13 -8.76 -18.54 9.57
CA LYS A 13 -9.44 -19.12 8.37
C LYS A 13 -8.49 -19.95 7.52
N ASP A 14 -7.30 -19.45 7.23
CA ASP A 14 -6.33 -20.05 6.29
C ASP A 14 -5.04 -20.50 6.97
N LEU A 15 -4.94 -20.38 8.29
CA LEU A 15 -3.77 -20.73 9.13
C LEU A 15 -2.48 -20.02 8.68
N ARG A 16 -2.62 -18.92 7.93
CA ARG A 16 -1.49 -18.14 7.46
C ARG A 16 -0.88 -17.33 8.60
N THR A 17 0.43 -17.48 8.81
CA THR A 17 1.18 -16.64 9.73
C THR A 17 1.39 -15.25 9.10
N ILE A 18 0.81 -14.24 9.74
CA ILE A 18 0.90 -12.84 9.31
C ILE A 18 2.17 -12.20 9.88
N LEU A 19 2.47 -12.53 11.13
CA LEU A 19 3.61 -12.01 11.88
C LEU A 19 4.17 -13.12 12.75
N ASP A 20 5.50 -13.25 12.80
CA ASP A 20 6.18 -14.27 13.59
C ASP A 20 7.29 -13.67 14.44
N GLY A 21 7.22 -13.89 15.76
CA GLY A 21 8.26 -13.51 16.71
C GLY A 21 8.55 -12.00 16.80
N PHE A 22 7.59 -11.14 16.50
CA PHE A 22 7.77 -9.70 16.49
C PHE A 22 7.97 -9.13 17.90
N SER A 23 8.97 -8.24 18.03
CA SER A 23 9.24 -7.53 19.28
C SER A 23 9.51 -6.06 18.98
N LEU A 24 8.90 -5.17 19.77
CA LEU A 24 9.04 -3.72 19.64
C LEU A 24 9.05 -3.06 21.02
N VAL A 25 9.92 -2.10 21.21
CA VAL A 25 9.92 -1.23 22.38
C VAL A 25 9.75 0.20 21.90
N LEU A 26 8.74 0.90 22.43
CA LEU A 26 8.55 2.32 22.18
C LEU A 26 8.91 3.14 23.42
N ASN A 27 9.78 4.11 23.21
CA ASN A 27 10.20 5.06 24.22
C ASN A 27 9.52 6.40 23.99
N LYS A 28 9.64 7.26 24.99
CA LYS A 28 9.17 8.64 24.88
C LYS A 28 9.88 9.37 23.73
N GLY A 29 9.10 10.00 22.85
CA GLY A 29 9.59 10.70 21.66
C GLY A 29 9.82 9.82 20.44
N ASP A 30 9.57 8.50 20.53
CA ASP A 30 9.58 7.62 19.35
C ASP A 30 8.34 7.90 18.49
N ARG A 31 8.56 8.17 17.22
CA ARG A 31 7.55 8.29 16.18
C ARG A 31 7.79 7.18 15.18
N ALA A 32 7.19 6.01 15.47
CA ALA A 32 7.39 4.80 14.70
C ALA A 32 6.31 4.66 13.63
N VAL A 33 6.71 4.56 12.36
CA VAL A 33 5.80 4.24 11.28
C VAL A 33 5.83 2.74 10.97
N MET A 34 4.65 2.13 10.79
CA MET A 34 4.50 0.78 10.26
C MET A 34 4.21 0.84 8.77
N ILE A 35 5.11 0.29 7.96
CA ILE A 35 4.99 0.22 6.51
C ILE A 35 4.94 -1.22 6.00
N GLY A 36 4.46 -1.43 4.79
CA GLY A 36 4.33 -2.74 4.13
C GLY A 36 3.10 -2.79 3.25
N GLU A 37 2.98 -3.81 2.40
CA GLU A 37 1.81 -3.98 1.52
C GLU A 37 0.50 -4.19 2.31
N GLU A 38 -0.63 -3.97 1.63
CA GLU A 38 -1.94 -4.29 2.19
C GLU A 38 -2.06 -5.79 2.50
N GLY A 39 -2.72 -6.10 3.61
CA GLY A 39 -2.87 -7.48 4.08
C GLY A 39 -1.64 -8.05 4.81
N ASN A 40 -0.60 -7.25 5.05
CA ASN A 40 0.56 -7.63 5.86
C ASN A 40 0.30 -7.54 7.37
N GLY A 41 -0.95 -7.33 7.80
CA GLY A 41 -1.36 -7.39 9.20
C GLY A 41 -1.05 -6.14 10.05
N LYS A 42 -0.72 -5.00 9.44
CA LYS A 42 -0.42 -3.75 10.15
C LYS A 42 -1.57 -3.30 11.06
N THR A 43 -2.76 -3.14 10.49
CA THR A 43 -4.00 -2.79 11.22
C THR A 43 -4.36 -3.85 12.27
N SER A 44 -4.19 -5.13 11.94
CA SER A 44 -4.46 -6.22 12.89
C SER A 44 -3.53 -6.18 14.10
N LEU A 45 -2.24 -5.89 13.88
CA LEU A 45 -1.30 -5.69 14.98
C LEU A 45 -1.66 -4.44 15.80
N MET A 46 -2.04 -3.35 15.15
CA MET A 46 -2.45 -2.11 15.83
C MET A 46 -3.68 -2.34 16.73
N LYS A 47 -4.70 -3.03 16.21
CA LYS A 47 -5.89 -3.44 16.98
C LYS A 47 -5.52 -4.34 18.16
N TRP A 48 -4.65 -5.34 17.94
CA TRP A 48 -4.17 -6.22 18.99
C TRP A 48 -3.40 -5.45 20.08
N ILE A 49 -2.59 -4.45 19.68
CA ILE A 49 -1.90 -3.57 20.62
C ILE A 49 -2.90 -2.80 21.47
N TYR A 50 -3.93 -2.24 20.86
CA TYR A 50 -4.95 -1.46 21.54
C TYR A 50 -5.81 -2.34 22.44
N ASN A 51 -6.50 -3.31 21.88
CA ASN A 51 -7.28 -4.31 22.60
C ASN A 51 -7.28 -5.65 21.86
N PRO A 52 -6.71 -6.74 22.45
CA PRO A 52 -6.68 -8.07 21.84
C PRO A 52 -8.05 -8.62 21.47
N ASP A 53 -9.11 -8.27 22.20
CA ASP A 53 -10.47 -8.74 21.93
C ASP A 53 -10.98 -8.32 20.53
N LEU A 54 -10.47 -7.21 19.99
CA LEU A 54 -10.84 -6.72 18.66
C LEU A 54 -10.37 -7.63 17.51
N VAL A 55 -9.47 -8.54 17.77
CA VAL A 55 -8.88 -9.44 16.76
C VAL A 55 -9.12 -10.92 17.06
N ASP A 56 -9.64 -11.25 18.24
CA ASP A 56 -9.80 -12.64 18.68
C ASP A 56 -10.74 -13.44 17.76
N ASP A 57 -11.70 -12.83 17.13
CA ASP A 57 -12.64 -13.54 16.24
C ASP A 57 -11.96 -14.14 15.01
N TYR A 58 -10.92 -13.50 14.46
CA TYR A 58 -10.29 -13.87 13.19
C TYR A 58 -8.80 -14.18 13.28
N LEU A 59 -8.13 -13.86 14.40
CA LEU A 59 -6.71 -14.16 14.63
C LEU A 59 -6.48 -15.06 15.82
N GLU A 60 -5.54 -15.98 15.69
CA GLU A 60 -4.84 -16.63 16.79
C GLU A 60 -3.57 -15.82 17.07
N PHE A 61 -3.32 -15.48 18.32
CA PHE A 61 -2.16 -14.70 18.71
C PHE A 61 -1.43 -15.31 19.90
N ARG A 62 -0.10 -15.11 19.91
CA ARG A 62 0.81 -15.46 21.01
C ARG A 62 1.75 -14.29 21.24
N GLY A 63 2.27 -14.18 22.45
CA GLY A 63 3.18 -13.10 22.85
C GLY A 63 2.64 -12.24 23.95
N GLU A 64 3.42 -11.25 24.34
CA GLU A 64 3.11 -10.40 25.49
C GLU A 64 3.06 -8.93 25.11
N ARG A 65 2.11 -8.21 25.70
CA ARG A 65 1.95 -6.77 25.64
C ARG A 65 2.15 -6.18 27.03
N ILE A 66 3.16 -5.34 27.21
CA ILE A 66 3.53 -4.73 28.49
C ILE A 66 3.29 -3.21 28.37
N LEU A 67 2.27 -2.72 29.08
CA LEU A 67 1.87 -1.31 29.02
C LEU A 67 2.50 -0.44 30.11
N SER A 68 2.97 -1.02 31.22
CA SER A 68 3.64 -0.31 32.34
C SER A 68 2.96 1.01 32.76
N GLY A 69 1.61 1.02 32.83
CA GLY A 69 0.82 2.20 33.21
C GLY A 69 0.61 3.20 32.08
N GLU A 70 0.99 2.90 30.85
CA GLU A 70 0.70 3.73 29.68
C GLU A 70 -0.79 3.64 29.32
N ARG A 71 -1.34 4.77 28.86
CA ARG A 71 -2.69 4.88 28.31
C ARG A 71 -2.59 4.96 26.80
N LEU A 72 -3.32 4.09 26.10
CA LEU A 72 -3.33 4.03 24.63
C LEU A 72 -4.49 4.86 24.08
N GLY A 73 -4.22 5.77 23.16
CA GLY A 73 -5.24 6.39 22.33
C GLY A 73 -5.18 5.77 20.93
N TYR A 74 -6.31 5.30 20.40
CA TYR A 74 -6.38 4.63 19.11
C TYR A 74 -7.30 5.36 18.15
N LEU A 75 -6.74 5.80 17.02
CA LEU A 75 -7.48 6.32 15.87
C LEU A 75 -7.63 5.18 14.86
N PRO A 76 -8.85 4.64 14.66
CA PRO A 76 -9.08 3.59 13.67
C PRO A 76 -9.10 4.17 12.26
N GLN A 77 -8.80 3.32 11.28
CA GLN A 77 -8.84 3.66 9.84
C GLN A 77 -10.24 4.15 9.42
N GLU A 78 -11.28 3.51 9.93
CA GLU A 78 -12.68 3.90 9.71
C GLU A 78 -13.42 3.99 11.03
N LEU A 79 -14.31 4.97 11.11
CA LEU A 79 -15.23 5.09 12.25
C LEU A 79 -16.24 3.92 12.21
N PRO A 80 -16.48 3.21 13.33
CA PRO A 80 -17.48 2.16 13.40
C PRO A 80 -18.87 2.65 12.96
N GLU A 81 -19.66 1.78 12.30
CA GLU A 81 -20.98 2.14 11.78
C GLU A 81 -21.94 2.65 12.87
N GLU A 82 -21.82 2.08 14.08
CA GLU A 82 -22.62 2.52 15.23
C GLU A 82 -22.33 3.97 15.62
N GLU A 83 -21.08 4.40 15.47
CA GLU A 83 -20.66 5.77 15.79
C GLU A 83 -20.94 6.76 14.65
N LYS A 84 -21.01 6.28 13.40
CA LYS A 84 -21.32 7.13 12.23
C LYS A 84 -22.70 7.76 12.30
N ASN A 85 -23.67 7.09 12.92
CA ASN A 85 -25.07 7.54 13.02
C ASN A 85 -25.34 8.45 14.23
N LYS A 86 -24.36 8.62 15.14
CA LYS A 86 -24.47 9.54 16.28
C LYS A 86 -24.25 10.97 15.84
N THR A 87 -24.89 11.90 16.54
CA THR A 87 -24.52 13.31 16.42
C THR A 87 -23.16 13.58 17.05
N VAL A 88 -22.50 14.64 16.66
CA VAL A 88 -21.20 15.06 17.26
C VAL A 88 -21.36 15.21 18.77
N CYS A 89 -22.44 15.81 19.22
CA CYS A 89 -22.71 15.97 20.64
C CYS A 89 -22.85 14.64 21.37
N GLU A 90 -23.63 13.70 20.85
CA GLU A 90 -23.77 12.34 21.43
C GLU A 90 -22.43 11.61 21.47
N TYR A 91 -21.64 11.69 20.38
CA TYR A 91 -20.34 11.06 20.25
C TYR A 91 -19.36 11.49 21.35
N PHE A 92 -19.35 12.78 21.71
CA PHE A 92 -18.52 13.28 22.81
C PHE A 92 -19.11 12.99 24.19
N CYS A 93 -20.44 13.13 24.36
CA CYS A 93 -21.11 12.94 25.66
C CYS A 93 -21.05 11.49 26.18
N GLU A 94 -20.74 10.51 25.36
CA GLU A 94 -20.49 9.13 25.81
C GLU A 94 -19.16 8.95 26.55
N SER A 95 -18.22 9.87 26.40
CA SER A 95 -16.95 9.83 27.12
C SER A 95 -17.10 10.46 28.51
N ALA A 96 -16.87 9.66 29.54
CA ALA A 96 -16.88 10.17 30.93
C ALA A 96 -15.80 11.24 31.12
N ASP A 97 -14.61 11.03 30.56
CA ASP A 97 -13.51 11.99 30.61
C ASP A 97 -13.87 13.33 29.94
N PHE A 98 -14.74 13.32 28.91
CA PHE A 98 -15.23 14.55 28.29
C PHE A 98 -16.20 15.32 29.22
N LEU A 99 -17.08 14.61 29.88
CA LEU A 99 -18.05 15.23 30.82
C LEU A 99 -17.39 15.84 32.05
N ASP A 100 -16.24 15.33 32.44
CA ASP A 100 -15.44 15.84 33.57
C ASP A 100 -14.61 17.09 33.21
N LYS A 101 -14.46 17.44 31.93
CA LYS A 101 -13.70 18.60 31.48
C LYS A 101 -14.45 19.90 31.67
N THR A 102 -13.76 20.93 32.09
CA THR A 102 -14.30 22.29 32.14
C THR A 102 -14.44 22.89 30.74
N PRO A 103 -15.40 23.83 30.53
CA PRO A 103 -15.57 24.53 29.26
C PRO A 103 -14.27 25.19 28.75
N LYS A 104 -13.40 25.63 29.66
CA LYS A 104 -12.10 26.24 29.31
C LYS A 104 -11.13 25.22 28.75
N GLU A 105 -11.06 24.02 29.33
CA GLU A 105 -10.23 22.92 28.82
C GLU A 105 -10.70 22.45 27.46
N LEU A 106 -12.01 22.31 27.26
CA LEU A 106 -12.61 21.95 25.98
C LEU A 106 -12.32 23.03 24.91
N ALA A 107 -12.43 24.31 25.28
CA ALA A 107 -12.09 25.39 24.35
C ALA A 107 -10.60 25.39 23.97
N GLY A 108 -9.72 25.05 24.91
CA GLY A 108 -8.27 24.85 24.62
C GLY A 108 -8.05 23.70 23.66
N LEU A 109 -8.65 22.54 23.92
CA LEU A 109 -8.55 21.37 23.05
C LEU A 109 -9.08 21.65 21.63
N ALA A 110 -10.20 22.38 21.52
CA ALA A 110 -10.74 22.77 20.23
C ALA A 110 -9.78 23.68 19.47
N ALA A 111 -9.14 24.64 20.16
CA ALA A 111 -8.15 25.53 19.56
C ALA A 111 -6.90 24.76 19.09
N ASP A 112 -6.41 23.80 19.88
CA ASP A 112 -5.27 22.94 19.50
C ASP A 112 -5.58 22.06 18.27
N CYS A 113 -6.85 21.71 18.07
CA CYS A 113 -7.31 20.96 16.91
C CYS A 113 -7.80 21.85 15.73
N HIS A 114 -7.61 23.16 15.81
CA HIS A 114 -8.04 24.12 14.80
C HIS A 114 -9.56 24.02 14.49
N VAL A 115 -10.38 23.89 15.53
CA VAL A 115 -11.85 23.90 15.42
C VAL A 115 -12.45 24.87 16.44
N GLU A 116 -13.66 25.31 16.21
CA GLU A 116 -14.37 26.16 17.16
C GLU A 116 -14.93 25.35 18.33
N ALA A 117 -14.94 25.90 19.55
CA ALA A 117 -15.46 25.21 20.74
C ALA A 117 -16.92 24.75 20.60
N ARG A 118 -17.73 25.45 19.78
CA ARG A 118 -19.10 25.04 19.49
C ARG A 118 -19.23 23.73 18.72
N PHE A 119 -18.11 23.22 18.14
CA PHE A 119 -18.08 21.96 17.41
C PHE A 119 -18.57 20.79 18.25
N PHE A 120 -18.22 20.73 19.53
CA PHE A 120 -18.62 19.66 20.44
C PHE A 120 -20.13 19.50 20.62
N TYR A 121 -20.90 20.56 20.36
CA TYR A 121 -22.33 20.64 20.60
C TYR A 121 -23.16 20.64 19.33
N ARG A 122 -22.58 20.22 18.19
CA ARG A 122 -23.33 20.15 16.93
C ARG A 122 -24.28 18.95 16.93
N ASP A 123 -25.52 19.17 16.46
CA ASP A 123 -26.50 18.10 16.21
C ASP A 123 -26.29 17.40 14.87
N GLN A 124 -25.18 17.72 14.19
CA GLN A 124 -24.79 17.11 12.92
C GLN A 124 -24.29 15.68 13.14
N GLU A 125 -24.75 14.71 12.32
CA GLU A 125 -24.31 13.32 12.40
C GLU A 125 -22.85 13.18 11.96
N MET A 126 -22.09 12.28 12.61
CA MET A 126 -20.68 12.02 12.35
C MET A 126 -20.43 11.60 10.89
N ARG A 127 -21.35 10.87 10.25
CA ARG A 127 -21.24 10.46 8.84
C ARG A 127 -21.30 11.63 7.86
N THR A 128 -21.92 12.77 8.25
CA THR A 128 -22.08 13.95 7.38
C THR A 128 -20.94 14.95 7.51
N LEU A 129 -20.03 14.73 8.46
CA LEU A 129 -18.81 15.51 8.59
C LEU A 129 -17.88 15.29 7.40
N SER A 130 -17.12 16.32 7.03
CA SER A 130 -15.98 16.15 6.11
C SER A 130 -14.94 15.17 6.70
N GLY A 131 -14.13 14.54 5.84
CA GLY A 131 -13.07 13.62 6.30
C GLY A 131 -12.18 14.25 7.37
N GLY A 132 -11.72 15.49 7.14
CA GLY A 132 -10.89 16.23 8.09
C GLY A 132 -11.62 16.54 9.42
N GLU A 133 -12.87 17.01 9.37
CA GLU A 133 -13.64 17.25 10.59
C GLU A 133 -13.87 15.96 11.39
N ARG A 134 -14.11 14.84 10.71
CA ARG A 134 -14.32 13.54 11.34
C ARG A 134 -13.04 13.04 12.03
N VAL A 135 -11.88 13.16 11.37
CA VAL A 135 -10.58 12.80 11.98
C VAL A 135 -10.28 13.71 13.17
N LYS A 136 -10.51 15.02 13.06
CA LYS A 136 -10.35 15.95 14.18
C LYS A 136 -11.28 15.61 15.35
N ALA A 137 -12.56 15.25 15.09
CA ALA A 137 -13.50 14.82 16.13
C ALA A 137 -13.00 13.58 16.88
N GLN A 138 -12.58 12.55 16.15
CA GLN A 138 -12.02 11.34 16.74
C GLN A 138 -10.76 11.64 17.56
N MET A 139 -9.83 12.44 17.02
CA MET A 139 -8.65 12.84 17.76
C MET A 139 -8.96 13.62 19.03
N MET A 140 -9.89 14.58 18.99
CA MET A 140 -10.30 15.31 20.19
C MET A 140 -10.86 14.37 21.25
N ARG A 141 -11.67 13.36 20.89
CA ARG A 141 -12.17 12.36 21.85
C ARG A 141 -11.02 11.56 22.47
N ILE A 142 -10.04 11.13 21.65
CA ILE A 142 -8.84 10.43 22.13
C ILE A 142 -8.03 11.33 23.08
N LEU A 143 -7.80 12.59 22.70
CA LEU A 143 -6.98 13.53 23.49
C LEU A 143 -7.62 13.90 24.84
N VAL A 144 -8.94 13.91 24.93
CA VAL A 144 -9.68 14.11 26.20
C VAL A 144 -9.26 13.07 27.24
N GLU A 145 -9.01 11.83 26.85
CA GLU A 145 -8.60 10.73 27.72
C GLU A 145 -7.13 10.81 28.19
N ASN A 146 -6.41 11.85 27.76
CA ASN A 146 -4.98 12.07 28.07
C ASN A 146 -4.11 10.83 27.81
N PRO A 147 -4.05 10.31 26.58
CA PRO A 147 -3.23 9.17 26.25
C PRO A 147 -1.73 9.48 26.38
N THR A 148 -0.95 8.47 26.71
CA THR A 148 0.51 8.58 26.69
C THR A 148 1.11 8.01 25.41
N ILE A 149 0.38 7.15 24.70
CA ILE A 149 0.79 6.59 23.41
C ILE A 149 -0.34 6.76 22.41
N LEU A 150 -0.03 7.32 21.25
CA LEU A 150 -0.97 7.41 20.13
C LEU A 150 -0.74 6.25 19.16
N LEU A 151 -1.82 5.59 18.80
CA LEU A 151 -1.90 4.56 17.78
C LEU A 151 -2.78 5.12 16.66
N LEU A 152 -2.18 5.41 15.48
CA LEU A 152 -2.90 6.07 14.38
C LEU A 152 -2.92 5.14 13.15
N ASP A 153 -4.11 4.68 12.77
CA ASP A 153 -4.28 3.77 11.63
C ASP A 153 -4.76 4.56 10.40
N GLU A 154 -3.82 4.80 9.44
CA GLU A 154 -4.05 5.56 8.21
C GLU A 154 -4.68 6.95 8.45
N PRO A 155 -4.10 7.81 9.31
CA PRO A 155 -4.68 9.09 9.69
C PRO A 155 -4.76 10.09 8.52
N SER A 156 -4.03 9.86 7.44
CA SER A 156 -4.00 10.70 6.23
C SER A 156 -5.10 10.38 5.22
N ASN A 157 -5.93 9.36 5.47
CA ASN A 157 -6.98 8.99 4.53
C ASN A 157 -8.16 9.99 4.56
N ASP A 158 -8.60 10.40 3.36
CA ASP A 158 -9.78 11.26 3.15
C ASP A 158 -9.73 12.63 3.84
N ILE A 159 -8.54 13.13 4.21
CA ILE A 159 -8.35 14.46 4.80
C ILE A 159 -7.83 15.46 3.76
N ASP A 160 -8.01 16.73 4.04
CA ASP A 160 -7.43 17.83 3.24
C ASP A 160 -6.02 18.20 3.71
N ILE A 161 -5.38 19.07 2.94
CA ILE A 161 -3.98 19.48 3.20
C ILE A 161 -3.85 20.15 4.57
N GLU A 162 -4.80 20.99 4.95
CA GLU A 162 -4.78 21.69 6.26
C GLU A 162 -4.84 20.70 7.42
N THR A 163 -5.74 19.70 7.33
CA THR A 163 -5.85 18.66 8.34
C THR A 163 -4.59 17.76 8.36
N LEU A 164 -3.98 17.52 7.19
CA LEU A 164 -2.73 16.78 7.10
C LEU A 164 -1.58 17.53 7.78
N GLU A 165 -1.44 18.84 7.52
CA GLU A 165 -0.43 19.69 8.17
C GLU A 165 -0.63 19.72 9.68
N TRP A 166 -1.87 19.87 10.14
CA TRP A 166 -2.20 19.78 11.56
C TRP A 166 -1.82 18.40 12.16
N MET A 167 -2.07 17.31 11.44
CA MET A 167 -1.68 15.96 11.89
C MET A 167 -0.16 15.81 11.97
N GLU A 168 0.60 16.37 11.01
CA GLU A 168 2.06 16.41 11.05
C GLU A 168 2.55 17.16 12.29
N GLU A 169 1.97 18.33 12.61
CA GLU A 169 2.29 19.12 13.79
C GLU A 169 1.98 18.35 15.07
N LEU A 170 0.83 17.72 15.15
CA LEU A 170 0.43 16.90 16.30
C LEU A 170 1.42 15.76 16.54
N ILE A 171 1.77 14.98 15.52
CA ILE A 171 2.71 13.86 15.64
C ILE A 171 4.09 14.37 16.05
N ASN A 172 4.56 15.49 15.49
CA ASN A 172 5.88 16.04 15.78
C ASN A 172 5.98 16.66 17.17
N SER A 173 4.90 17.28 17.65
CA SER A 173 4.86 17.92 18.96
C SER A 173 4.50 16.96 20.09
N TRP A 174 4.04 15.73 19.77
CA TRP A 174 3.60 14.78 20.78
C TRP A 174 4.74 14.42 21.76
N PRO A 175 4.56 14.63 23.08
CA PRO A 175 5.64 14.48 24.05
C PRO A 175 5.99 13.02 24.37
N HIS A 176 5.16 12.08 23.99
CA HIS A 176 5.32 10.65 24.26
C HIS A 176 5.57 9.85 22.96
N ALA A 177 5.20 8.58 22.93
CA ALA A 177 5.36 7.76 21.74
C ALA A 177 4.15 7.85 20.80
N VAL A 178 4.43 7.79 19.50
CA VAL A 178 3.44 7.63 18.45
C VAL A 178 3.80 6.40 17.61
N LEU A 179 2.82 5.54 17.38
CA LEU A 179 2.91 4.43 16.44
C LEU A 179 1.82 4.64 15.38
N PHE A 180 2.21 4.77 14.14
CA PHE A 180 1.23 5.05 13.09
C PHE A 180 1.45 4.22 11.83
N ILE A 181 0.38 3.98 11.11
CA ILE A 181 0.37 3.39 9.77
C ILE A 181 0.06 4.51 8.80
N SER A 182 0.81 4.63 7.72
CA SER A 182 0.46 5.53 6.62
C SER A 182 1.07 5.04 5.32
N HIS A 183 0.41 5.39 4.22
CA HIS A 183 0.91 5.26 2.85
C HIS A 183 1.33 6.61 2.26
N ASP A 184 1.18 7.70 2.99
CA ASP A 184 1.62 9.04 2.58
C ASP A 184 3.11 9.23 2.89
N GLU A 185 3.94 9.17 1.85
CA GLU A 185 5.39 9.32 1.98
C GLU A 185 5.77 10.68 2.58
N THR A 186 4.99 11.74 2.29
CA THR A 186 5.27 13.09 2.80
C THR A 186 5.10 13.13 4.32
N LEU A 187 3.97 12.61 4.82
CA LEU A 187 3.71 12.49 6.25
C LEU A 187 4.81 11.66 6.93
N ILE A 188 5.16 10.50 6.34
CA ILE A 188 6.18 9.60 6.88
C ILE A 188 7.55 10.30 6.96
N GLU A 189 7.99 10.92 5.85
CA GLU A 189 9.30 11.61 5.80
C GLU A 189 9.43 12.75 6.80
N ARG A 190 8.33 13.49 7.03
CA ARG A 190 8.33 14.64 7.93
C ARG A 190 8.19 14.30 9.41
N THR A 191 7.65 13.13 9.72
CA THR A 191 7.29 12.79 11.10
C THR A 191 8.04 11.58 11.67
N ALA A 192 8.29 10.53 10.89
CA ALA A 192 8.83 9.28 11.38
C ALA A 192 10.33 9.37 11.69
N ASN A 193 10.72 8.93 12.90
CA ASN A 193 12.11 8.74 13.30
C ASN A 193 12.48 7.26 13.48
N ARG A 194 11.49 6.36 13.36
CA ARG A 194 11.66 4.90 13.38
C ARG A 194 10.77 4.26 12.33
N VAL A 195 11.26 3.18 11.73
CA VAL A 195 10.52 2.43 10.71
C VAL A 195 10.36 0.99 11.15
N VAL A 196 9.13 0.50 11.09
CA VAL A 196 8.77 -0.91 11.25
C VAL A 196 8.22 -1.39 9.93
N HIS A 197 8.96 -2.23 9.24
CA HIS A 197 8.60 -2.71 7.92
C HIS A 197 8.16 -4.18 7.98
N PHE A 198 6.94 -4.45 7.49
CA PHE A 198 6.38 -5.79 7.35
C PHE A 198 6.36 -6.22 5.90
N GLU A 199 6.87 -7.41 5.62
CA GLU A 199 6.95 -8.00 4.30
C GLU A 199 6.35 -9.41 4.31
N GLN A 200 5.62 -9.73 3.25
CA GLN A 200 5.13 -11.07 2.98
C GLN A 200 5.82 -11.60 1.70
N LEU A 201 6.80 -12.43 1.89
CA LEU A 201 7.61 -13.01 0.82
C LEU A 201 7.00 -14.33 0.32
N ARG A 202 7.51 -14.85 -0.81
CA ARG A 202 7.15 -16.17 -1.37
C ARG A 202 5.63 -16.38 -1.47
N ARG A 203 4.94 -15.44 -2.11
CA ARG A 203 3.47 -15.45 -2.25
C ARG A 203 2.75 -15.57 -0.90
N LYS A 204 3.18 -14.75 0.07
CA LYS A 204 2.59 -14.65 1.41
C LYS A 204 2.76 -15.91 2.30
N THR A 205 3.74 -16.78 1.98
CA THR A 205 4.04 -17.96 2.83
C THR A 205 5.12 -17.68 3.87
N MET A 206 5.88 -16.60 3.73
CA MET A 206 6.95 -16.23 4.64
C MET A 206 6.80 -14.77 5.07
N CYS A 207 6.59 -14.56 6.35
CA CYS A 207 6.57 -13.21 6.93
C CYS A 207 7.97 -12.79 7.36
N ARG A 208 8.30 -11.54 7.11
CA ARG A 208 9.54 -10.89 7.55
C ARG A 208 9.21 -9.53 8.13
N HIS A 209 9.89 -9.16 9.18
CA HIS A 209 9.80 -7.82 9.75
C HIS A 209 11.17 -7.22 9.99
N THR A 210 11.26 -5.90 9.87
CA THR A 210 12.49 -5.14 10.11
C THR A 210 12.13 -3.93 10.97
N VAL A 211 12.89 -3.71 12.04
CA VAL A 211 12.76 -2.51 12.88
C VAL A 211 14.04 -1.70 12.73
N ALA A 212 13.93 -0.49 12.20
CA ALA A 212 15.04 0.43 11.98
C ALA A 212 14.84 1.71 12.81
N ASN A 213 15.88 2.10 13.54
CA ASN A 213 15.89 3.32 14.37
C ASN A 213 16.52 4.48 13.61
N VAL A 214 16.03 4.73 12.41
CA VAL A 214 16.48 5.78 11.50
C VAL A 214 15.28 6.44 10.83
N PRO A 215 15.41 7.69 10.37
CA PRO A 215 14.38 8.35 9.57
C PRO A 215 14.04 7.55 8.29
N TYR A 216 12.81 7.70 7.81
CA TYR A 216 12.29 6.92 6.67
C TYR A 216 13.17 7.00 5.43
N ARG A 217 13.61 8.21 5.04
CA ARG A 217 14.45 8.40 3.85
C ARG A 217 15.77 7.64 3.94
N GLN A 218 16.43 7.71 5.11
CA GLN A 218 17.67 6.96 5.33
C GLN A 218 17.43 5.45 5.27
N TYR A 219 16.33 4.97 5.85
CA TYR A 219 15.93 3.57 5.79
C TYR A 219 15.77 3.08 4.34
N VAL A 220 15.08 3.85 3.49
CA VAL A 220 14.86 3.51 2.09
C VAL A 220 16.18 3.45 1.33
N GLU A 221 17.07 4.44 1.52
CA GLU A 221 18.40 4.49 0.89
C GLU A 221 19.30 3.31 1.33
N GLU A 222 19.36 3.03 2.63
CA GLU A 222 20.14 1.91 3.18
C GLU A 222 19.63 0.56 2.66
N ARG A 223 18.31 0.40 2.63
CA ARG A 223 17.66 -0.80 2.11
C ARG A 223 17.96 -1.02 0.63
N GLN A 224 17.82 0.01 -0.19
CA GLN A 224 18.11 -0.07 -1.62
C GLN A 224 19.58 -0.42 -1.87
N ASN A 225 20.50 0.24 -1.19
CA ASN A 225 21.94 -0.03 -1.28
C ASN A 225 22.29 -1.47 -0.86
N SER A 226 21.68 -1.95 0.23
CA SER A 226 21.87 -3.31 0.73
C SER A 226 21.36 -4.35 -0.27
N PHE A 227 20.21 -4.06 -0.88
CA PHE A 227 19.58 -4.89 -1.88
C PHE A 227 20.41 -4.99 -3.15
N GLU A 228 20.85 -3.86 -3.69
CA GLU A 228 21.72 -3.82 -4.89
C GLU A 228 23.03 -4.57 -4.67
N LYS A 229 23.65 -4.42 -3.49
CA LYS A 229 24.87 -5.16 -3.12
C LYS A 229 24.63 -6.67 -3.06
N GLN A 230 23.55 -7.10 -2.41
CA GLN A 230 23.22 -8.53 -2.32
C GLN A 230 22.92 -9.12 -3.70
N GLU A 231 22.21 -8.38 -4.55
CA GLU A 231 21.94 -8.79 -5.93
C GLU A 231 23.24 -8.95 -6.75
N GLN A 232 24.14 -7.97 -6.66
CA GLN A 232 25.43 -8.02 -7.35
C GLN A 232 26.25 -9.23 -6.90
N ILE A 233 26.35 -9.47 -5.58
CA ILE A 233 27.07 -10.62 -5.03
C ILE A 233 26.46 -11.93 -5.56
N ALA A 234 25.14 -12.08 -5.43
CA ALA A 234 24.43 -13.29 -5.89
C ALA A 234 24.58 -13.53 -7.40
N GLN A 235 24.57 -12.47 -8.21
CA GLN A 235 24.82 -12.58 -9.66
C GLN A 235 26.27 -13.01 -9.97
N CYS A 236 27.26 -12.45 -9.26
CA CYS A 236 28.66 -12.86 -9.44
C CYS A 236 28.86 -14.33 -9.06
N GLU A 237 28.37 -14.76 -7.90
CA GLU A 237 28.47 -16.13 -7.43
C GLU A 237 27.79 -17.12 -8.39
N ARG A 238 26.61 -16.80 -8.91
CA ARG A 238 25.90 -17.59 -9.92
C ARG A 238 26.66 -17.69 -11.23
N ARG A 239 27.34 -16.60 -11.65
CA ARG A 239 28.20 -16.60 -12.84
C ARG A 239 29.39 -17.49 -12.62
N GLU A 240 30.07 -17.40 -11.49
CA GLU A 240 31.21 -18.25 -11.15
C GLU A 240 30.81 -19.73 -11.05
N LYS A 241 29.66 -20.03 -10.43
CA LYS A 241 29.11 -21.39 -10.42
C LYS A 241 28.95 -21.95 -11.83
N ARG A 242 28.30 -21.18 -12.70
CA ARG A 242 28.11 -21.59 -14.11
C ARG A 242 29.43 -21.92 -14.83
N ILE A 243 30.46 -21.11 -14.59
CA ILE A 243 31.81 -21.35 -15.19
C ILE A 243 32.45 -22.61 -14.59
N ARG A 244 32.28 -22.84 -13.27
CA ARG A 244 32.79 -24.06 -12.59
C ARG A 244 32.08 -25.30 -13.10
N ASP A 245 30.79 -25.31 -13.18
CA ASP A 245 29.97 -26.43 -13.65
C ASP A 245 30.31 -26.78 -15.11
N GLU A 246 30.48 -25.78 -15.96
CA GLU A 246 30.91 -26.01 -17.35
C GLU A 246 32.31 -26.63 -17.45
N LYS A 247 33.25 -26.22 -16.59
CA LYS A 247 34.58 -26.82 -16.52
C LYS A 247 34.52 -28.28 -16.05
N ILE A 248 33.74 -28.57 -14.99
CA ILE A 248 33.56 -29.95 -14.52
C ILE A 248 32.98 -30.81 -15.64
N ARG A 249 31.88 -30.35 -16.26
CA ARG A 249 31.24 -31.07 -17.37
C ARG A 249 32.17 -31.36 -18.53
N LYS A 250 33.04 -30.41 -18.90
CA LYS A 250 34.07 -30.63 -19.94
C LYS A 250 35.12 -31.66 -19.49
N MET A 251 35.55 -31.64 -18.22
CA MET A 251 36.47 -32.62 -17.67
C MET A 251 35.86 -34.02 -17.64
N GLU A 252 34.62 -34.16 -17.20
CA GLU A 252 33.89 -35.44 -17.20
C GLU A 252 33.70 -36.00 -18.61
N GLN A 253 33.28 -35.18 -19.55
CA GLN A 253 33.13 -35.57 -20.96
C GLN A 253 34.46 -36.06 -21.55
N SER A 254 35.57 -35.35 -21.27
CA SER A 254 36.89 -35.74 -21.71
C SER A 254 37.36 -37.09 -21.13
N VAL A 255 37.16 -37.29 -19.81
CA VAL A 255 37.53 -38.56 -19.14
C VAL A 255 36.65 -39.70 -19.64
N ASN A 256 35.33 -39.48 -19.80
CA ASN A 256 34.41 -40.50 -20.30
C ASN A 256 34.73 -40.91 -21.75
N SER A 257 35.04 -39.94 -22.63
CA SER A 257 35.46 -40.20 -24.00
C SER A 257 36.77 -40.99 -24.07
N GLN A 258 37.74 -40.68 -23.19
CA GLN A 258 39.00 -41.43 -23.11
C GLN A 258 38.77 -42.85 -22.53
N LEU A 259 37.85 -43.03 -21.59
CA LEU A 259 37.46 -44.32 -21.04
C LEU A 259 36.79 -45.22 -22.10
N SER A 260 35.87 -44.66 -22.90
CA SER A 260 35.22 -45.42 -23.98
C SER A 260 36.23 -45.84 -25.07
N ASN A 261 37.17 -44.97 -25.41
CA ASN A 261 38.24 -45.28 -26.38
C ASN A 261 39.25 -46.29 -25.81
N ALA A 262 39.54 -46.27 -24.49
CA ALA A 262 40.44 -47.22 -23.83
C ALA A 262 39.83 -48.62 -23.68
N HIS A 263 38.55 -48.80 -23.75
CA HIS A 263 37.87 -50.09 -23.78
C HIS A 263 38.16 -50.91 -25.02
N TYR A 264 38.60 -50.24 -26.12
CA TYR A 264 39.03 -50.89 -27.36
C TYR A 264 40.52 -51.23 -27.38
N SER A 265 41.32 -50.77 -26.42
CA SER A 265 42.74 -51.05 -26.34
C SER A 265 43.08 -51.74 -25.02
N PHE A 266 43.74 -52.93 -25.10
CA PHE A 266 44.14 -53.83 -23.99
C PHE A 266 45.18 -53.23 -23.01
N HIS A 267 45.02 -52.01 -22.50
CA HIS A 267 45.97 -51.40 -21.56
C HIS A 267 45.35 -51.10 -20.20
N ASP A 268 45.42 -52.06 -19.27
CA ASP A 268 44.95 -52.03 -17.87
C ASP A 268 45.51 -50.83 -17.06
N ALA A 269 46.65 -50.31 -17.39
CA ALA A 269 47.31 -49.18 -16.75
C ALA A 269 46.61 -47.85 -17.07
N ILE A 270 46.17 -47.64 -18.30
CA ILE A 270 45.46 -46.44 -18.76
C ILE A 270 44.06 -46.37 -18.08
N GLY A 271 43.36 -47.51 -18.00
CA GLY A 271 42.05 -47.58 -17.31
C GLY A 271 42.12 -47.21 -15.83
N ARG A 272 43.20 -47.64 -15.14
CA ARG A 272 43.43 -47.25 -13.72
C ARG A 272 43.69 -45.76 -13.56
N LEU A 273 44.45 -45.16 -14.44
CA LEU A 273 44.78 -43.71 -14.45
C LEU A 273 43.52 -42.85 -14.72
N LEU A 274 42.68 -43.27 -15.66
CA LEU A 274 41.40 -42.58 -15.97
C LEU A 274 40.39 -42.69 -14.84
N LYS A 275 40.28 -43.87 -14.18
CA LYS A 275 39.47 -44.02 -12.96
C LYS A 275 39.96 -43.11 -11.83
N LYS A 276 41.28 -42.91 -11.67
CA LYS A 276 41.83 -42.00 -10.67
C LYS A 276 41.48 -40.55 -11.01
N LYS A 277 41.56 -40.15 -12.30
CA LYS A 277 41.12 -38.83 -12.77
C LYS A 277 39.62 -38.61 -12.51
N MET A 278 38.75 -39.56 -12.82
CA MET A 278 37.32 -39.47 -12.54
C MET A 278 37.02 -39.30 -11.03
N LYS A 279 37.76 -40.03 -10.19
CA LYS A 279 37.64 -39.86 -8.74
C LYS A 279 38.02 -38.44 -8.29
N SER A 280 39.03 -37.83 -8.91
CA SER A 280 39.44 -36.45 -8.64
C SER A 280 38.38 -35.44 -9.11
N VAL A 281 37.75 -35.66 -10.26
CA VAL A 281 36.65 -34.82 -10.76
C VAL A 281 35.46 -34.87 -9.81
N LYS A 282 35.04 -36.08 -9.39
CA LYS A 282 33.95 -36.22 -8.40
C LYS A 282 34.28 -35.59 -7.03
N SER A 283 35.52 -35.67 -6.61
CA SER A 283 35.97 -35.02 -5.37
C SER A 283 35.90 -33.47 -5.46
N LEU A 284 36.21 -32.92 -6.66
CA LEU A 284 36.07 -31.50 -6.97
C LEU A 284 34.59 -31.09 -7.00
N GLU A 285 33.73 -31.91 -7.61
CA GLU A 285 32.28 -31.71 -7.66
C GLU A 285 31.71 -31.62 -6.26
N HIS A 286 31.97 -32.60 -5.41
CA HIS A 286 31.50 -32.56 -3.99
C HIS A 286 32.06 -31.40 -3.17
N ARG A 287 33.25 -30.93 -3.50
CA ARG A 287 33.79 -29.73 -2.86
C ARG A 287 33.00 -28.48 -3.29
N PHE A 288 32.69 -28.36 -4.57
CA PHE A 288 31.92 -27.22 -5.08
C PHE A 288 30.45 -27.26 -4.64
N GLU A 289 29.84 -28.45 -4.52
CA GLU A 289 28.50 -28.60 -3.94
C GLU A 289 28.47 -28.02 -2.51
N ARG A 290 29.46 -28.24 -1.67
CA ARG A 290 29.54 -27.66 -0.32
C ARG A 290 29.79 -26.15 -0.35
N GLU A 291 30.53 -25.64 -1.32
CA GLU A 291 30.72 -24.20 -1.51
C GLU A 291 29.42 -23.55 -1.97
N ASP A 292 28.61 -24.25 -2.78
CA ASP A 292 27.31 -23.80 -3.29
C ASP A 292 26.22 -23.76 -2.20
N GLU A 293 26.33 -24.59 -1.16
CA GLU A 293 25.43 -24.52 0.03
C GLU A 293 25.51 -23.17 0.76
N ASN A 294 26.63 -22.46 0.64
CA ASN A 294 26.85 -21.15 1.26
C ASN A 294 26.70 -19.97 0.30
N MET A 295 26.16 -20.20 -0.91
CA MET A 295 25.94 -19.11 -1.87
C MET A 295 24.90 -18.13 -1.37
N THR A 296 25.15 -16.84 -1.66
CA THR A 296 24.22 -15.77 -1.36
C THR A 296 22.92 -15.97 -2.15
N GLU A 297 21.82 -16.07 -1.43
CA GLU A 297 20.49 -16.10 -2.08
C GLU A 297 20.21 -14.76 -2.76
N MET A 298 19.54 -14.82 -3.92
CA MET A 298 19.04 -13.59 -4.54
C MET A 298 18.12 -12.89 -3.54
N PRO A 299 18.26 -11.57 -3.40
CA PRO A 299 17.39 -10.84 -2.50
C PRO A 299 15.93 -11.04 -2.93
N GLU A 300 15.11 -11.49 -1.98
CA GLU A 300 13.68 -11.60 -2.20
C GLU A 300 13.04 -10.24 -1.97
N GLN A 301 12.34 -9.76 -2.97
CA GLN A 301 11.46 -8.57 -2.87
C GLN A 301 10.02 -9.02 -2.97
N GLU A 302 9.14 -8.25 -2.36
CA GLU A 302 7.73 -8.30 -2.74
C GLU A 302 7.64 -8.00 -4.23
N GLU A 303 7.04 -8.93 -4.99
CA GLU A 303 6.95 -8.81 -6.45
C GLU A 303 6.24 -7.50 -6.81
N ALA A 304 6.90 -6.64 -7.56
CA ALA A 304 6.28 -5.40 -8.03
C ALA A 304 5.13 -5.71 -8.98
N ILE A 305 3.98 -5.11 -8.75
CA ILE A 305 2.83 -5.22 -9.63
C ILE A 305 3.02 -4.27 -10.80
N PHE A 306 3.23 -4.82 -12.00
CA PHE A 306 3.33 -4.04 -13.23
C PHE A 306 1.96 -3.90 -13.86
N PHE A 307 1.46 -2.67 -13.97
CA PHE A 307 0.21 -2.35 -14.62
C PHE A 307 0.49 -1.52 -15.87
N LYS A 308 0.11 -1.98 -17.05
CA LYS A 308 0.17 -1.22 -18.29
C LYS A 308 -1.22 -0.69 -18.60
N LEU A 309 -1.48 0.58 -18.31
CA LEU A 309 -2.71 1.26 -18.71
C LEU A 309 -2.60 1.70 -20.16
N GLY A 310 -3.48 1.16 -21.01
CA GLY A 310 -3.58 1.52 -22.43
C GLY A 310 -2.52 0.87 -23.34
N ASP A 311 -2.86 0.74 -24.61
CA ASP A 311 -1.96 0.34 -25.68
C ASP A 311 -1.21 1.54 -26.24
N GLU A 312 -0.06 1.33 -26.90
CA GLU A 312 0.70 2.39 -27.57
C GLU A 312 -0.13 3.14 -28.62
N ASN A 313 -1.16 2.50 -29.17
CA ASN A 313 -2.10 3.07 -30.14
C ASN A 313 -3.25 3.89 -29.49
N SER A 314 -3.37 3.92 -28.16
CA SER A 314 -4.39 4.69 -27.43
C SER A 314 -3.94 6.09 -27.03
N ALA A 315 -2.70 6.48 -27.35
CA ALA A 315 -2.17 7.80 -27.02
C ALA A 315 -2.94 8.92 -27.70
N ILE A 316 -3.38 9.91 -26.91
CA ILE A 316 -4.04 11.10 -27.44
C ILE A 316 -2.99 12.04 -28.00
N PRO A 317 -3.15 12.54 -29.26
CA PRO A 317 -2.23 13.53 -29.83
C PRO A 317 -2.12 14.77 -28.95
N SER A 318 -0.91 15.31 -28.78
CA SER A 318 -0.61 16.44 -27.88
C SER A 318 -1.40 17.72 -28.20
N GLY A 319 -1.85 17.89 -29.45
CA GLY A 319 -2.65 19.04 -29.90
C GLY A 319 -4.16 18.87 -29.71
N LYS A 320 -4.65 17.66 -29.39
CA LYS A 320 -6.09 17.38 -29.27
C LYS A 320 -6.63 17.91 -27.94
N TRP A 321 -7.73 18.67 -27.99
CA TRP A 321 -8.44 19.08 -26.79
C TRP A 321 -9.20 17.88 -26.17
N VAL A 322 -8.89 17.59 -24.91
CA VAL A 322 -9.57 16.56 -24.12
C VAL A 322 -10.70 17.18 -23.31
N ILE A 323 -10.41 18.26 -22.59
CA ILE A 323 -11.40 19.00 -21.82
C ILE A 323 -11.36 20.46 -22.26
N GLN A 324 -12.52 21.01 -22.49
CA GLN A 324 -12.70 22.46 -22.70
C GLN A 324 -14.05 22.85 -22.12
N CYS A 325 -14.07 23.02 -20.80
CA CYS A 325 -15.28 23.41 -20.10
C CYS A 325 -15.14 24.82 -19.52
N ASP A 326 -16.24 25.54 -19.58
CA ASP A 326 -16.44 26.87 -18.99
C ASP A 326 -17.73 26.79 -18.18
N ILE A 327 -17.59 26.70 -16.85
CA ILE A 327 -18.69 26.53 -15.93
C ILE A 327 -18.90 27.86 -15.19
N PRO A 328 -19.94 28.63 -15.53
CA PRO A 328 -20.19 29.93 -14.89
C PRO A 328 -20.40 29.81 -13.38
N ALA A 329 -21.12 28.77 -12.94
CA ALA A 329 -21.32 28.47 -11.54
C ALA A 329 -21.38 26.97 -11.30
N LEU A 330 -20.54 26.48 -10.40
CA LEU A 330 -20.58 25.12 -9.91
C LEU A 330 -21.44 25.07 -8.66
N THR A 331 -22.56 24.36 -8.73
CA THR A 331 -23.53 24.24 -7.62
C THR A 331 -23.49 22.82 -7.03
N THR A 332 -24.01 22.68 -5.80
CA THR A 332 -24.31 21.36 -5.21
C THR A 332 -25.32 20.61 -6.06
N LEU A 333 -25.41 19.28 -5.91
CA LEU A 333 -26.32 18.41 -6.69
C LEU A 333 -27.78 18.82 -6.54
N ASP A 334 -28.18 19.37 -5.39
CA ASP A 334 -29.50 19.91 -5.09
C ASP A 334 -29.70 21.35 -5.54
N GLY A 335 -28.65 21.98 -6.12
CA GLY A 335 -28.69 23.37 -6.59
C GLY A 335 -28.77 24.44 -5.49
N SER A 336 -28.75 24.05 -4.21
CA SER A 336 -28.99 24.95 -3.09
C SER A 336 -27.84 25.92 -2.79
N ARG A 337 -26.61 25.55 -3.16
CA ARG A 337 -25.41 26.33 -2.86
C ARG A 337 -24.49 26.43 -4.05
N VAL A 338 -23.96 27.61 -4.30
CA VAL A 338 -22.86 27.83 -5.26
C VAL A 338 -21.55 27.47 -4.55
N LEU A 339 -20.79 26.54 -5.14
CA LEU A 339 -19.51 26.05 -4.61
C LEU A 339 -18.33 26.83 -5.19
N SER A 340 -18.40 27.19 -6.47
CA SER A 340 -17.39 27.99 -7.16
C SER A 340 -17.99 28.68 -8.39
N GLU A 341 -17.45 29.81 -8.76
CA GLU A 341 -17.86 30.58 -9.93
C GLU A 341 -16.73 30.68 -10.97
N ASN A 342 -17.10 30.83 -12.25
CA ASN A 342 -16.17 31.02 -13.37
C ASN A 342 -15.06 29.96 -13.47
N VAL A 343 -15.43 28.70 -13.36
CA VAL A 343 -14.46 27.57 -13.46
C VAL A 343 -14.14 27.32 -14.94
N ILE A 344 -12.93 27.66 -15.34
CA ILE A 344 -12.42 27.44 -16.71
C ILE A 344 -11.36 26.33 -16.66
N LEU A 345 -11.61 25.20 -17.33
CA LEU A 345 -10.68 24.10 -17.42
C LEU A 345 -10.42 23.73 -18.89
N LYS A 346 -9.15 23.77 -19.28
CA LYS A 346 -8.69 23.44 -20.63
C LYS A 346 -7.54 22.46 -20.56
N VAL A 347 -7.74 21.26 -21.13
CA VAL A 347 -6.77 20.14 -21.08
C VAL A 347 -6.49 19.65 -22.49
N ARG A 348 -5.22 19.45 -22.84
CA ARG A 348 -4.78 18.94 -24.13
C ARG A 348 -3.98 17.65 -23.99
N GLY A 349 -4.15 16.77 -24.96
CA GLY A 349 -3.32 15.59 -25.14
C GLY A 349 -3.25 14.70 -23.89
N SER A 350 -2.03 14.37 -23.49
CA SER A 350 -1.73 13.51 -22.35
C SER A 350 -1.37 14.30 -21.07
N GLU A 351 -1.90 15.52 -20.92
CA GLU A 351 -1.68 16.34 -19.72
C GLU A 351 -2.26 15.65 -18.48
N LYS A 352 -1.55 15.81 -17.35
CA LYS A 352 -1.98 15.32 -16.03
C LYS A 352 -2.33 16.53 -15.18
N ILE A 353 -3.54 16.53 -14.63
CA ILE A 353 -4.06 17.64 -13.84
C ILE A 353 -4.40 17.14 -12.46
N GLY A 354 -3.90 17.84 -11.44
CA GLY A 354 -4.31 17.68 -10.05
C GLY A 354 -5.27 18.79 -9.64
N ILE A 355 -6.42 18.42 -9.08
CA ILE A 355 -7.39 19.35 -8.50
C ILE A 355 -7.18 19.37 -7.00
N ILE A 356 -6.76 20.52 -6.47
CA ILE A 356 -6.47 20.71 -5.03
C ILE A 356 -7.42 21.75 -4.44
N GLY A 357 -7.68 21.66 -3.16
CA GLY A 357 -8.54 22.60 -2.41
C GLY A 357 -9.08 21.96 -1.13
N TYR A 358 -9.74 22.77 -0.30
CA TYR A 358 -10.34 22.34 0.96
C TYR A 358 -11.46 21.32 0.77
N ASN A 359 -11.74 20.54 1.83
CA ASN A 359 -12.88 19.65 1.80
C ASN A 359 -14.19 20.47 1.71
N GLY A 360 -15.13 19.97 0.90
CA GLY A 360 -16.41 20.70 0.66
C GLY A 360 -16.37 21.83 -0.38
N CYS A 361 -15.20 22.21 -0.95
CA CYS A 361 -15.11 23.25 -1.98
C CYS A 361 -15.64 22.84 -3.35
N GLY A 362 -16.10 21.60 -3.55
CA GLY A 362 -16.73 21.16 -4.79
C GLY A 362 -15.82 20.38 -5.75
N LYS A 363 -14.63 19.91 -5.32
CA LYS A 363 -13.72 19.08 -6.15
C LYS A 363 -14.43 17.88 -6.76
N THR A 364 -15.13 17.13 -5.94
CA THR A 364 -15.90 15.96 -6.37
C THR A 364 -16.99 16.32 -7.37
N THR A 365 -17.76 17.39 -7.11
CA THR A 365 -18.83 17.86 -7.99
C THR A 365 -18.27 18.28 -9.36
N LEU A 366 -17.11 18.95 -9.37
CA LEU A 366 -16.42 19.31 -10.60
C LEU A 366 -15.96 18.07 -11.39
N ILE A 367 -15.32 17.10 -10.72
CA ILE A 367 -14.85 15.87 -11.35
C ILE A 367 -16.01 15.07 -11.92
N THR A 368 -17.13 14.95 -11.21
CA THR A 368 -18.32 14.24 -11.70
C THR A 368 -18.87 14.92 -12.95
N LYS A 369 -18.99 16.24 -12.96
CA LYS A 369 -19.47 16.98 -14.13
C LYS A 369 -18.55 16.85 -15.34
N ILE A 370 -17.22 16.88 -15.12
CA ILE A 370 -16.23 16.61 -16.17
C ILE A 370 -16.33 15.17 -16.67
N ALA A 371 -16.54 14.21 -15.78
CA ALA A 371 -16.68 12.80 -16.12
C ALA A 371 -17.90 12.57 -17.02
N GLU A 372 -19.05 13.15 -16.69
CA GLU A 372 -20.27 13.09 -17.50
C GLU A 372 -20.03 13.62 -18.91
N GLU A 373 -19.37 14.76 -19.06
CA GLU A 373 -19.02 15.34 -20.36
C GLU A 373 -18.08 14.43 -21.16
N LEU A 374 -17.03 13.90 -20.53
CA LEU A 374 -16.04 13.06 -21.20
C LEU A 374 -16.59 11.67 -21.58
N LEU A 375 -17.43 11.08 -20.74
CA LEU A 375 -18.07 9.80 -21.01
C LEU A 375 -19.08 9.91 -22.18
N ALA A 376 -19.70 11.07 -22.38
CA ALA A 376 -20.60 11.33 -23.50
C ALA A 376 -19.86 11.53 -24.86
N ARG A 377 -18.55 11.68 -24.88
CA ARG A 377 -17.77 11.97 -26.10
C ARG A 377 -17.36 10.67 -26.81
N PRO A 378 -17.84 10.46 -28.06
CA PRO A 378 -17.55 9.22 -28.82
C PRO A 378 -16.11 9.16 -29.37
N ASP A 379 -15.39 10.30 -29.40
CA ASP A 379 -14.01 10.41 -29.89
C ASP A 379 -12.97 10.10 -28.81
N LEU A 380 -13.39 9.87 -27.58
CA LEU A 380 -12.56 9.51 -26.42
C LEU A 380 -13.05 8.19 -25.82
N ARG A 381 -12.12 7.39 -25.33
CA ARG A 381 -12.43 6.23 -24.48
C ARG A 381 -12.15 6.62 -23.03
N ALA A 382 -13.08 7.41 -22.48
CA ALA A 382 -12.98 7.86 -21.09
C ALA A 382 -13.50 6.79 -20.13
N GLN A 383 -12.85 6.68 -18.98
CA GLN A 383 -13.29 5.85 -17.88
C GLN A 383 -13.25 6.64 -16.58
N TYR A 384 -14.31 6.50 -15.79
CA TYR A 384 -14.44 7.15 -14.50
C TYR A 384 -14.24 6.12 -13.38
N MET A 385 -13.42 6.47 -12.41
CA MET A 385 -13.14 5.65 -11.24
C MET A 385 -13.70 6.35 -9.99
N PRO A 386 -14.82 5.88 -9.41
CA PRO A 386 -15.40 6.48 -8.21
C PRO A 386 -14.53 6.25 -6.98
N GLN A 387 -14.81 6.97 -5.91
CA GLN A 387 -14.14 6.79 -4.61
C GLN A 387 -14.51 5.45 -3.97
N ASN A 388 -15.78 5.08 -4.06
CA ASN A 388 -16.23 3.76 -3.66
C ASN A 388 -16.20 2.81 -4.86
N TYR A 389 -15.24 1.89 -4.87
CA TYR A 389 -15.07 0.91 -5.96
C TYR A 389 -16.23 -0.06 -6.09
N GLU A 390 -16.98 -0.28 -5.01
CA GLU A 390 -18.11 -1.20 -4.97
C GLU A 390 -19.27 -0.73 -5.85
N GLU A 391 -19.37 0.59 -6.14
CA GLU A 391 -20.39 1.14 -7.04
C GLU A 391 -20.26 0.62 -8.48
N LEU A 392 -19.07 0.21 -8.90
CA LEU A 392 -18.79 -0.30 -10.26
C LEU A 392 -18.54 -1.81 -10.32
N LEU A 393 -18.43 -2.47 -9.18
CA LEU A 393 -18.16 -3.89 -9.08
C LEU A 393 -19.47 -4.67 -8.87
N ASP A 394 -19.64 -5.75 -9.61
CA ASP A 394 -20.65 -6.74 -9.26
C ASP A 394 -20.08 -7.66 -8.17
N LEU A 395 -20.50 -7.42 -6.94
CA LEU A 395 -19.93 -8.07 -5.76
C LEU A 395 -20.26 -9.58 -5.68
N ASP A 396 -21.25 -10.05 -6.39
CA ASP A 396 -21.66 -11.45 -6.40
C ASP A 396 -20.93 -12.29 -7.48
N MET A 397 -20.32 -11.63 -8.46
CA MET A 397 -19.49 -12.27 -9.48
C MET A 397 -18.10 -12.62 -8.95
N THR A 398 -17.46 -13.61 -9.58
CA THR A 398 -16.04 -13.86 -9.38
C THR A 398 -15.20 -12.81 -10.14
N PRO A 399 -13.95 -12.53 -9.72
CA PRO A 399 -13.06 -11.63 -10.47
C PRO A 399 -12.88 -12.03 -11.93
N VAL A 400 -12.84 -13.34 -12.21
CA VAL A 400 -12.70 -13.87 -13.59
C VAL A 400 -13.94 -13.59 -14.40
N ASP A 401 -15.13 -13.88 -13.87
CA ASP A 401 -16.39 -13.68 -14.60
C ASP A 401 -16.71 -12.19 -14.80
N TYR A 402 -16.36 -11.35 -13.82
CA TYR A 402 -16.51 -9.89 -13.92
C TYR A 402 -15.65 -9.26 -15.03
N LEU A 403 -14.45 -9.82 -15.26
CA LEU A 403 -13.51 -9.33 -16.28
C LEU A 403 -13.77 -9.96 -17.66
N ASP A 404 -14.40 -11.12 -17.71
CA ASP A 404 -14.68 -11.86 -18.94
C ASP A 404 -15.79 -11.15 -19.74
N THR A 405 -15.48 -10.76 -20.97
CA THR A 405 -16.42 -10.04 -21.86
C THR A 405 -16.95 -10.92 -22.99
N THR A 406 -16.19 -11.93 -23.39
CA THR A 406 -16.51 -12.76 -24.58
C THR A 406 -16.94 -14.19 -24.23
N GLY A 407 -16.60 -14.68 -23.03
CA GLY A 407 -16.78 -16.08 -22.63
C GLY A 407 -15.78 -17.04 -23.27
N ASP A 408 -14.77 -16.53 -23.99
CA ASP A 408 -13.78 -17.35 -24.66
C ASP A 408 -12.74 -17.91 -23.68
N LYS A 409 -12.36 -19.17 -23.89
CA LYS A 409 -11.37 -19.86 -23.06
C LYS A 409 -9.99 -19.17 -23.07
N GLU A 410 -9.60 -18.58 -24.19
CA GLU A 410 -8.34 -17.87 -24.31
C GLU A 410 -8.35 -16.55 -23.51
N GLU A 411 -9.48 -15.82 -23.53
CA GLU A 411 -9.65 -14.61 -22.74
C GLU A 411 -9.62 -14.94 -21.25
N ARG A 412 -10.36 -15.96 -20.80
CA ARG A 412 -10.34 -16.41 -19.40
C ARG A 412 -8.94 -16.83 -18.93
N THR A 413 -8.15 -17.47 -19.79
CA THR A 413 -6.76 -17.82 -19.48
C THR A 413 -5.89 -16.58 -19.32
N ARG A 414 -6.05 -15.58 -20.19
CA ARG A 414 -5.36 -14.29 -20.06
C ARG A 414 -5.73 -13.55 -18.77
N ILE A 415 -7.04 -13.50 -18.46
CA ILE A 415 -7.54 -12.86 -17.24
C ILE A 415 -6.92 -13.51 -16.00
N ARG A 416 -6.91 -14.85 -15.91
CA ARG A 416 -6.26 -15.58 -14.81
C ARG A 416 -4.76 -15.28 -14.71
N THR A 417 -4.09 -15.16 -15.86
CA THR A 417 -2.67 -14.79 -15.89
C THR A 417 -2.45 -13.38 -15.37
N TYR A 418 -3.30 -12.42 -15.76
CA TYR A 418 -3.22 -11.05 -15.24
C TYR A 418 -3.53 -10.97 -13.75
N LEU A 419 -4.58 -11.63 -13.28
CA LEU A 419 -4.89 -11.71 -11.85
C LEU A 419 -3.75 -12.36 -11.06
N GLY A 420 -3.13 -13.43 -11.60
CA GLY A 420 -1.94 -14.04 -11.00
C GLY A 420 -0.76 -13.07 -10.90
N SER A 421 -0.53 -12.22 -11.91
CA SER A 421 0.48 -11.16 -11.84
C SER A 421 0.17 -10.07 -10.82
N LEU A 422 -1.10 -9.90 -10.46
CA LEU A 422 -1.58 -9.00 -9.40
C LEU A 422 -1.58 -9.67 -8.01
N LYS A 423 -0.97 -10.86 -7.89
CA LYS A 423 -0.83 -11.66 -6.67
C LYS A 423 -2.14 -12.25 -6.12
N TYR A 424 -3.14 -12.48 -6.98
CA TYR A 424 -4.31 -13.25 -6.59
C TYR A 424 -3.99 -14.73 -6.52
N THR A 425 -4.46 -15.39 -5.50
CA THR A 425 -4.43 -16.84 -5.40
C THR A 425 -5.53 -17.46 -6.27
N ALA A 426 -5.41 -18.76 -6.61
CA ALA A 426 -6.44 -19.43 -7.38
C ALA A 426 -7.81 -19.39 -6.67
N ASP A 427 -7.81 -19.49 -5.34
CA ASP A 427 -8.98 -19.43 -4.49
C ASP A 427 -9.66 -18.05 -4.56
N GLU A 428 -8.87 -16.96 -4.43
CA GLU A 428 -9.37 -15.58 -4.55
C GLU A 428 -9.94 -15.25 -5.94
N MET A 429 -9.51 -15.97 -6.99
CA MET A 429 -10.03 -15.79 -8.36
C MET A 429 -11.40 -16.45 -8.57
N ASP A 430 -11.71 -17.49 -7.80
CA ASP A 430 -12.90 -18.31 -7.93
C ASP A 430 -13.97 -18.00 -6.85
N HIS A 431 -13.69 -17.08 -5.91
CA HIS A 431 -14.62 -16.58 -4.91
C HIS A 431 -15.25 -15.24 -5.31
N PRO A 432 -16.45 -14.90 -4.79
CA PRO A 432 -17.12 -13.63 -5.08
C PRO A 432 -16.28 -12.41 -4.67
N ILE A 433 -16.37 -11.34 -5.49
CA ILE A 433 -15.63 -10.08 -5.25
C ILE A 433 -15.92 -9.47 -3.88
N ARG A 434 -17.10 -9.69 -3.29
CA ARG A 434 -17.43 -9.21 -1.94
C ARG A 434 -16.46 -9.69 -0.87
N GLU A 435 -15.86 -10.86 -1.02
CA GLU A 435 -14.92 -11.45 -0.07
C GLU A 435 -13.50 -10.87 -0.17
N LEU A 436 -13.23 -10.11 -1.21
CA LEU A 436 -11.94 -9.47 -1.44
C LEU A 436 -11.75 -8.24 -0.54
N SER A 437 -10.50 -7.96 -0.18
CA SER A 437 -10.14 -6.70 0.49
C SER A 437 -10.36 -5.48 -0.42
N GLY A 438 -10.49 -4.28 0.17
CA GLY A 438 -10.67 -3.03 -0.59
C GLY A 438 -9.59 -2.81 -1.64
N GLY A 439 -8.31 -3.07 -1.32
CA GLY A 439 -7.21 -2.98 -2.27
C GLY A 439 -7.25 -4.03 -3.37
N GLN A 440 -7.73 -5.25 -3.07
CA GLN A 440 -7.98 -6.25 -4.10
C GLN A 440 -9.13 -5.81 -5.04
N LYS A 441 -10.25 -5.36 -4.50
CA LYS A 441 -11.35 -4.80 -5.30
C LYS A 441 -10.88 -3.69 -6.23
N ALA A 442 -10.04 -2.76 -5.73
CA ALA A 442 -9.43 -1.72 -6.55
C ALA A 442 -8.56 -2.29 -7.69
N LYS A 443 -7.78 -3.34 -7.45
CA LYS A 443 -6.96 -4.01 -8.48
C LYS A 443 -7.80 -4.67 -9.56
N VAL A 444 -8.93 -5.31 -9.22
CA VAL A 444 -9.87 -5.87 -10.21
C VAL A 444 -10.43 -4.77 -11.10
N LEU A 445 -10.87 -3.64 -10.52
CA LEU A 445 -11.37 -2.51 -11.27
C LEU A 445 -10.31 -1.90 -12.19
N LEU A 446 -9.09 -1.69 -11.68
CA LEU A 446 -7.97 -1.20 -12.49
C LEU A 446 -7.64 -2.15 -13.65
N LEU A 447 -7.71 -3.46 -13.44
CA LEU A 447 -7.52 -4.44 -14.50
C LEU A 447 -8.61 -4.31 -15.58
N LYS A 448 -9.88 -4.15 -15.19
CA LYS A 448 -10.98 -3.90 -16.14
C LYS A 448 -10.75 -2.63 -16.94
N LEU A 449 -10.32 -1.55 -16.28
CA LEU A 449 -9.99 -0.28 -16.94
C LEU A 449 -8.83 -0.43 -17.93
N SER A 450 -7.81 -1.22 -17.57
CA SER A 450 -6.69 -1.52 -18.47
C SER A 450 -7.13 -2.30 -19.71
N MET A 451 -7.99 -3.31 -19.53
CA MET A 451 -8.51 -4.15 -20.61
C MET A 451 -9.47 -3.40 -21.53
N SER A 452 -10.16 -2.37 -21.03
CA SER A 452 -11.08 -1.54 -21.84
C SER A 452 -10.39 -0.66 -22.89
N GLY A 453 -9.05 -0.55 -22.85
CA GLY A 453 -8.27 0.32 -23.74
C GLY A 453 -8.57 1.80 -23.54
N ALA A 454 -8.93 2.21 -22.34
CA ALA A 454 -9.20 3.62 -21.99
C ALA A 454 -8.00 4.52 -22.30
N ASN A 455 -8.26 5.69 -22.88
CA ASN A 455 -7.25 6.69 -23.15
C ASN A 455 -7.37 7.95 -22.26
N VAL A 456 -8.48 8.08 -21.53
CA VAL A 456 -8.70 9.10 -20.50
C VAL A 456 -9.15 8.39 -19.23
N LEU A 457 -8.42 8.59 -18.13
CA LEU A 457 -8.78 8.10 -16.82
C LEU A 457 -9.09 9.29 -15.91
N ILE A 458 -10.25 9.24 -15.27
CA ILE A 458 -10.73 10.25 -14.34
C ILE A 458 -10.86 9.60 -12.97
N PRO A 459 -9.80 9.61 -12.15
CA PRO A 459 -9.89 9.09 -10.79
C PRO A 459 -10.50 10.15 -9.87
N ARG A 460 -11.39 9.72 -8.98
CA ARG A 460 -11.95 10.57 -7.92
C ARG A 460 -11.04 10.62 -6.68
N ARG A 461 -10.11 9.67 -6.56
CA ARG A 461 -9.15 9.57 -5.46
C ARG A 461 -7.73 9.57 -6.00
N ASP A 462 -6.78 10.03 -5.20
CA ASP A 462 -5.37 9.85 -5.53
C ASP A 462 -5.03 8.35 -5.53
N LEU A 463 -4.62 7.84 -6.69
CA LEU A 463 -4.24 6.44 -6.87
C LEU A 463 -2.98 6.05 -6.07
N SER A 464 -2.25 7.04 -5.55
CA SER A 464 -1.08 6.83 -4.70
C SER A 464 -1.44 6.43 -3.26
N SER A 465 -2.62 6.82 -2.76
CA SER A 465 -3.05 6.57 -1.39
C SER A 465 -3.79 5.25 -1.16
N GLY A 466 -4.14 4.53 -2.20
CA GLY A 466 -4.82 3.23 -2.09
C GLY A 466 -3.97 2.10 -2.62
N GLY A 467 -3.24 1.35 -1.77
CA GLY A 467 -2.69 0.00 -2.02
C GLY A 467 -1.97 -0.30 -3.33
N CYS A 468 -1.80 0.67 -4.20
CA CYS A 468 -1.08 0.55 -5.47
C CYS A 468 0.38 1.00 -5.37
N SER A 469 0.98 0.96 -4.19
CA SER A 469 2.39 1.26 -3.93
C SER A 469 3.38 0.32 -4.66
N GLY A 470 2.88 -0.60 -5.48
CA GLY A 470 3.65 -1.49 -6.34
C GLY A 470 3.62 -1.14 -7.83
N ILE A 471 3.05 -0.01 -8.24
CA ILE A 471 3.10 0.41 -9.65
C ILE A 471 4.44 1.09 -9.91
N SER A 472 5.49 0.30 -10.14
CA SER A 472 6.74 0.83 -10.69
C SER A 472 6.49 1.37 -12.09
N PRO A 473 6.92 2.61 -12.40
CA PRO A 473 6.78 3.15 -13.74
C PRO A 473 7.79 2.47 -14.69
N GLY A 474 7.35 1.40 -15.34
CA GLY A 474 8.00 1.00 -16.58
C GLY A 474 7.87 2.16 -17.57
N ARG A 475 8.99 2.70 -18.04
CA ARG A 475 9.27 3.73 -19.08
C ARG A 475 8.10 4.36 -19.87
N SER A 476 6.94 4.51 -19.30
CA SER A 476 5.89 5.41 -19.80
C SER A 476 5.55 6.37 -18.66
N SER A 477 5.88 7.60 -18.88
CA SER A 477 5.75 8.80 -18.07
C SER A 477 4.39 9.01 -17.44
N ALA A 478 3.96 8.18 -16.49
CA ALA A 478 2.73 8.42 -15.76
C ALA A 478 2.87 7.87 -14.34
N PHE A 479 2.77 8.73 -13.37
CA PHE A 479 2.84 8.56 -11.93
C PHE A 479 4.27 8.46 -11.33
N ARG A 480 4.96 9.61 -11.29
CA ARG A 480 5.86 9.95 -10.21
C ARG A 480 5.18 11.05 -9.40
N THR A 481 4.66 10.71 -8.25
CA THR A 481 4.46 11.68 -7.17
C THR A 481 5.76 11.77 -6.39
N THR A 482 6.76 12.41 -6.97
CA THR A 482 7.85 12.99 -6.19
C THR A 482 7.45 14.43 -5.91
N GLY A 483 7.48 14.83 -4.66
CA GLY A 483 7.13 16.14 -4.13
C GLY A 483 7.73 17.30 -4.89
N SER A 484 7.08 17.69 -5.94
CA SER A 484 6.96 19.02 -6.52
C SER A 484 5.85 18.93 -7.57
N ILE A 485 4.63 19.19 -7.17
CA ILE A 485 3.60 19.60 -8.12
C ILE A 485 4.19 20.85 -8.77
N SER A 486 4.64 20.73 -10.02
CA SER A 486 5.07 21.90 -10.74
C SER A 486 3.89 22.86 -10.75
N ARG A 487 4.10 24.12 -10.34
CA ARG A 487 3.08 25.18 -10.27
C ARG A 487 2.29 25.40 -11.57
N ARG A 488 2.58 24.65 -12.64
CA ARG A 488 1.91 24.73 -13.94
C ARG A 488 0.71 23.81 -14.12
N CYS A 489 0.45 22.87 -13.22
CA CYS A 489 -0.64 21.89 -13.35
C CYS A 489 -1.65 21.92 -12.20
N ALA A 490 -1.56 22.85 -11.28
CA ALA A 490 -2.53 23.02 -10.21
C ALA A 490 -3.47 24.18 -10.54
N ILE A 491 -4.77 23.91 -10.55
CA ILE A 491 -5.80 24.96 -10.57
C ILE A 491 -6.13 25.21 -9.11
N PRO A 492 -5.74 26.36 -8.52
CA PRO A 492 -6.19 26.69 -7.17
C PRO A 492 -7.68 27.00 -7.25
N PHE A 493 -8.48 26.28 -6.48
CA PHE A 493 -9.79 26.79 -6.08
C PHE A 493 -9.51 27.88 -5.03
N ILE A 494 -9.49 29.12 -5.46
CA ILE A 494 -9.40 30.29 -4.59
C ILE A 494 -10.83 30.63 -4.16
N GLU A 495 -10.95 31.03 -2.87
CA GLU A 495 -12.15 31.47 -2.16
C GLU A 495 -13.19 32.22 -3.01
#